data_e2de24b064404f87df79d6ae649f52f6
#
_entry.id   e2de24b064404f87df79d6ae649f52f6
#
_cell.length_a   1.000
_cell.length_b   1.000
_cell.length_c   1.000
_cell.angle_alpha   90.00
_cell.angle_beta   90.00
_cell.angle_gamma   90.00
#
_symmetry.space_group_name_H-M   'P 1'
#
loop_
_entity.id
_entity.type
_entity.pdbx_description
1 polymer ?
#
loop_
_entity_poly.entity_id
_entity_poly.type
_entity_poly.pdbx_seq_one_letter_code
_entity_poly.pdbx_strand_id
1 'polypeptide(L)'
;MEIPAGAFNDGETDPLVVAKRELLEETGYSSDHWEYLGPTVESSAKMTNFMHIFLARDCRKVASQHLDETEELTVELVPMEKAVEMVMTNEICCNSSAHGILRAARMLEKE
;
A
#
# COMPACT_ATOMS: atom_id res chain seq x y z
N MET A 1 7.12 -1.50 -9.92
CA MET A 1 7.11 -1.62 -8.44
C MET A 1 5.95 -0.84 -7.87
N GLU A 2 5.29 -1.40 -6.89
CA GLU A 2 4.09 -0.83 -6.26
C GLU A 2 4.07 -1.13 -4.77
N ILE A 3 3.31 -0.33 -4.01
CA ILE A 3 3.01 -0.67 -2.62
C ILE A 3 1.98 -1.80 -2.59
N PRO A 4 1.90 -2.58 -1.48
CA PRO A 4 0.88 -3.63 -1.36
C PRO A 4 -0.53 -3.06 -1.54
N ALA A 5 -1.36 -3.78 -2.26
CA ALA A 5 -2.72 -3.35 -2.55
C ALA A 5 -3.62 -4.55 -2.84
N GLY A 6 -4.91 -4.35 -2.74
CA GLY A 6 -5.87 -5.37 -3.09
C GLY A 6 -7.30 -4.84 -3.04
N ALA A 7 -8.24 -5.71 -3.32
CA ALA A 7 -9.64 -5.40 -3.39
C ALA A 7 -10.42 -6.12 -2.29
N PHE A 8 -11.65 -5.69 -2.09
CA PHE A 8 -12.56 -6.34 -1.15
C PHE A 8 -12.87 -7.77 -1.59
N ASN A 9 -12.82 -8.70 -0.65
CA ASN A 9 -13.38 -10.03 -0.82
C ASN A 9 -14.86 -10.00 -0.44
N ASP A 10 -15.60 -11.05 -0.77
CA ASP A 10 -17.01 -11.14 -0.42
C ASP A 10 -17.20 -10.97 1.09
N GLY A 11 -18.12 -10.10 1.46
CA GLY A 11 -18.42 -9.81 2.85
C GLY A 11 -17.53 -8.77 3.52
N GLU A 12 -16.44 -8.38 2.89
CA GLU A 12 -15.58 -7.31 3.42
C GLU A 12 -16.15 -5.95 3.06
N THR A 13 -16.23 -5.06 4.04
CA THR A 13 -16.74 -3.69 3.85
C THR A 13 -15.80 -2.63 4.42
N ASP A 14 -14.84 -3.02 5.25
CA ASP A 14 -13.91 -2.10 5.91
C ASP A 14 -12.57 -2.08 5.16
N PRO A 15 -12.18 -0.93 4.60
CA PRO A 15 -10.89 -0.81 3.91
C PRO A 15 -9.69 -1.19 4.77
N LEU A 16 -9.73 -0.92 6.07
CA LEU A 16 -8.64 -1.27 6.97
C LEU A 16 -8.45 -2.79 7.08
N VAL A 17 -9.55 -3.52 7.16
CA VAL A 17 -9.51 -4.99 7.20
C VAL A 17 -8.86 -5.52 5.94
N VAL A 18 -9.23 -4.97 4.79
CA VAL A 18 -8.64 -5.34 3.49
C VAL A 18 -7.15 -5.03 3.47
N ALA A 19 -6.76 -3.83 3.91
CA ALA A 19 -5.36 -3.42 3.91
C ALA A 19 -4.51 -4.34 4.79
N LYS A 20 -5.00 -4.69 5.97
CA LYS A 20 -4.30 -5.62 6.87
C LYS A 20 -4.15 -7.01 6.25
N ARG A 21 -5.20 -7.50 5.64
CA ARG A 21 -5.19 -8.82 4.99
C ARG A 21 -4.21 -8.84 3.82
N GLU A 22 -4.28 -7.83 2.95
CA GLU A 22 -3.41 -7.77 1.77
C GLU A 22 -1.94 -7.62 2.15
N LEU A 23 -1.63 -6.80 3.16
CA LEU A 23 -0.25 -6.67 3.63
C LEU A 23 0.29 -8.02 4.09
N LEU A 24 -0.49 -8.73 4.89
CA LEU A 24 -0.08 -10.03 5.40
C LEU A 24 0.09 -11.06 4.29
N GLU A 25 -0.89 -11.17 3.39
CA GLU A 25 -0.85 -12.13 2.29
C GLU A 25 0.29 -11.86 1.31
N GLU A 26 0.46 -10.61 0.93
CA GLU A 26 1.45 -10.23 -0.08
C GLU A 26 2.87 -10.19 0.46
N THR A 27 3.06 -9.85 1.71
CA THR A 27 4.41 -9.60 2.25
C THR A 27 4.77 -10.44 3.46
N GLY A 28 3.81 -10.97 4.19
CA GLY A 28 4.05 -11.64 5.46
C GLY A 28 4.24 -10.69 6.63
N TYR A 29 4.07 -9.39 6.42
CA TYR A 29 4.21 -8.37 7.47
C TYR A 29 2.87 -8.03 8.11
N SER A 30 2.93 -7.61 9.37
CA SER A 30 1.78 -7.15 10.14
C SER A 30 2.17 -5.94 10.98
N SER A 31 1.18 -5.14 11.35
CA SER A 31 1.37 -3.98 12.20
C SER A 31 0.18 -3.79 13.13
N ASP A 32 0.45 -3.23 14.31
CA ASP A 32 -0.59 -2.83 15.25
C ASP A 32 -0.88 -1.33 15.19
N HIS A 33 -0.13 -0.60 14.36
CA HIS A 33 -0.24 0.85 14.27
C HIS A 33 -0.53 1.30 12.84
N TRP A 34 -1.79 1.57 12.56
CA TRP A 34 -2.27 1.97 11.23
C TRP A 34 -2.83 3.38 11.25
N GLU A 35 -2.46 4.16 10.25
CA GLU A 35 -3.01 5.50 10.05
C GLU A 35 -3.69 5.56 8.69
N TYR A 36 -4.90 6.10 8.67
CA TYR A 36 -5.62 6.31 7.43
C TYR A 36 -5.14 7.62 6.79
N LEU A 37 -4.62 7.52 5.58
CA LEU A 37 -4.14 8.70 4.85
C LEU A 37 -5.23 9.29 3.94
N GLY A 38 -6.40 8.69 3.95
CA GLY A 38 -7.52 9.19 3.18
C GLY A 38 -7.70 8.50 1.84
N PRO A 39 -8.79 8.80 1.15
CA PRO A 39 -9.01 8.26 -0.17
C PRO A 39 -8.25 9.06 -1.22
N THR A 40 -7.88 8.38 -2.28
CA THR A 40 -7.58 9.03 -3.55
C THR A 40 -8.68 8.66 -4.53
N VAL A 41 -8.91 9.53 -5.49
CA VAL A 41 -9.94 9.29 -6.49
C VAL A 41 -9.27 9.01 -7.83
N GLU A 42 -9.62 7.88 -8.39
CA GLU A 42 -9.26 7.57 -9.77
C GLU A 42 -10.54 7.67 -10.58
N SER A 43 -10.55 8.56 -11.56
CA SER A 43 -11.73 8.75 -12.39
C SER A 43 -11.40 8.70 -13.87
N SER A 44 -12.36 8.18 -14.62
CA SER A 44 -12.33 8.23 -16.07
C SER A 44 -13.66 8.84 -16.53
N ALA A 45 -13.84 8.96 -17.83
CA ALA A 45 -15.09 9.48 -18.39
C ALA A 45 -16.33 8.68 -17.95
N LYS A 46 -16.16 7.44 -17.53
CA LYS A 46 -17.28 6.52 -17.23
C LYS A 46 -17.29 6.02 -15.79
N MET A 47 -16.22 6.15 -15.03
CA MET A 47 -16.09 5.55 -13.70
C MET A 47 -15.34 6.46 -12.75
N THR A 48 -15.77 6.44 -11.49
CA THR A 48 -15.02 7.04 -10.38
C THR A 48 -14.76 5.96 -9.35
N ASN A 49 -13.48 5.70 -9.08
CA ASN A 49 -13.07 4.73 -8.09
C ASN A 49 -12.32 5.42 -6.96
N PHE A 50 -12.51 4.90 -5.75
CA PHE A 50 -11.77 5.36 -4.58
C PHE A 50 -10.72 4.32 -4.22
N MET A 51 -9.51 4.80 -3.93
CA MET A 51 -8.45 3.99 -3.36
C MET A 51 -8.22 4.48 -1.94
N HIS A 52 -8.26 3.58 -0.98
CA HIS A 52 -8.01 3.93 0.42
C HIS A 52 -6.55 3.63 0.75
N ILE A 53 -5.84 4.64 1.24
CA ILE A 53 -4.41 4.54 1.50
C ILE A 53 -4.18 4.57 3.01
N PHE A 54 -3.34 3.66 3.48
CA PHE A 54 -2.98 3.53 4.88
C PHE A 54 -1.47 3.52 5.05
N LEU A 55 -1.01 4.07 6.17
CA LEU A 55 0.36 3.93 6.63
C LEU A 55 0.38 2.92 7.79
N ALA A 56 1.11 1.84 7.61
CA ALA A 56 1.33 0.85 8.66
C ALA A 56 2.73 1.08 9.25
N ARG A 57 2.80 1.35 10.54
CA ARG A 57 4.06 1.61 11.24
C ARG A 57 4.51 0.40 12.03
N ASP A 58 5.82 0.31 12.24
CA ASP A 58 6.44 -0.73 13.06
C ASP A 58 6.03 -2.13 12.62
N CYS A 59 6.08 -2.35 11.32
CA CYS A 59 5.72 -3.63 10.74
C CYS A 59 6.71 -4.73 11.14
N ARG A 60 6.17 -5.94 11.38
CA ARG A 60 6.95 -7.11 11.74
C ARG A 60 6.67 -8.25 10.78
N LYS A 61 7.69 -8.97 10.41
CA LYS A 61 7.55 -10.18 9.61
C LYS A 61 7.00 -11.28 10.51
N VAL A 62 5.78 -11.72 10.26
CA VAL A 62 5.09 -12.72 11.11
C VAL A 62 4.73 -13.99 10.37
N ALA A 63 4.82 -13.99 9.04
CA ALA A 63 4.43 -15.15 8.23
C ALA A 63 5.17 -15.13 6.89
N SER A 64 5.07 -16.21 6.15
CA SER A 64 5.48 -16.25 4.74
C SER A 64 4.38 -15.62 3.89
N GLN A 65 4.73 -15.23 2.67
CA GLN A 65 3.73 -14.79 1.69
C GLN A 65 2.69 -15.89 1.47
N HIS A 66 1.44 -15.45 1.25
CA HIS A 66 0.36 -16.34 0.89
C HIS A 66 -0.30 -15.78 -0.38
N LEU A 67 0.27 -16.14 -1.51
CA LEU A 67 -0.16 -15.65 -2.82
C LEU A 67 -1.09 -16.63 -3.50
N ASP A 68 -1.97 -16.11 -4.35
CA ASP A 68 -2.80 -16.93 -5.22
C ASP A 68 -1.92 -17.62 -6.25
N GLU A 69 -2.42 -18.70 -6.87
CA GLU A 69 -1.68 -19.48 -7.87
C GLU A 69 -1.19 -18.65 -9.06
N THR A 70 -1.89 -17.56 -9.35
CA THR A 70 -1.58 -16.69 -10.49
C THR A 70 -0.69 -15.51 -10.11
N GLU A 71 -0.39 -15.34 -8.84
CA GLU A 71 0.42 -14.22 -8.37
C GLU A 71 1.89 -14.57 -8.27
N GLU A 72 2.75 -13.68 -8.75
CA GLU A 72 4.18 -13.74 -8.57
C GLU A 72 4.64 -12.38 -8.05
N LEU A 73 4.99 -12.31 -6.77
CA LEU A 73 5.40 -11.07 -6.14
C LEU A 73 6.70 -11.27 -5.39
N THR A 74 7.62 -10.33 -5.58
CA THR A 74 8.85 -10.24 -4.80
C THR A 74 8.74 -9.04 -3.88
N VAL A 75 8.99 -9.25 -2.59
CA VAL A 75 8.98 -8.17 -1.60
C VAL A 75 10.34 -7.54 -1.52
N GLU A 76 10.40 -6.22 -1.67
CA GLU A 76 11.62 -5.45 -1.46
C GLU A 76 11.39 -4.43 -0.35
N LEU A 77 12.31 -4.39 0.59
CA LEU A 77 12.32 -3.37 1.64
C LEU A 77 13.21 -2.23 1.16
N VAL A 78 12.65 -1.03 1.10
CA VAL A 78 13.32 0.12 0.53
C VAL A 78 13.30 1.27 1.53
N PRO A 79 14.42 1.94 1.79
CA PRO A 79 14.41 3.15 2.63
C PRO A 79 13.45 4.19 2.06
N MET A 80 12.78 4.94 2.94
CA MET A 80 11.79 5.93 2.50
C MET A 80 12.38 6.94 1.52
N GLU A 81 13.61 7.42 1.77
CA GLU A 81 14.28 8.35 0.87
C GLU A 81 14.41 7.79 -0.55
N LYS A 82 14.75 6.52 -0.63
CA LYS A 82 14.89 5.85 -1.93
C LYS A 82 13.54 5.66 -2.60
N ALA A 83 12.51 5.33 -1.82
CA ALA A 83 11.16 5.18 -2.36
C ALA A 83 10.68 6.49 -2.97
N VAL A 84 10.92 7.63 -2.30
CA VAL A 84 10.60 8.95 -2.83
C VAL A 84 11.35 9.20 -4.14
N GLU A 85 12.63 8.88 -4.19
CA GLU A 85 13.41 9.06 -5.41
C GLU A 85 12.88 8.20 -6.56
N MET A 86 12.46 6.97 -6.26
CA MET A 86 11.86 6.08 -7.25
C MET A 86 10.56 6.64 -7.82
N VAL A 87 9.80 7.37 -7.03
CA VAL A 87 8.61 8.10 -7.50
C VAL A 87 9.05 9.27 -8.40
N MET A 88 10.04 10.04 -7.96
CA MET A 88 10.48 11.22 -8.69
C MET A 88 11.12 10.90 -10.05
N THR A 89 11.71 9.71 -10.19
CA THR A 89 12.29 9.24 -11.44
C THR A 89 11.34 8.39 -12.27
N ASN A 90 10.09 8.25 -11.84
CA ASN A 90 9.06 7.45 -12.50
C ASN A 90 9.31 5.94 -12.51
N GLU A 91 10.20 5.45 -11.69
CA GLU A 91 10.37 4.01 -11.49
C GLU A 91 9.14 3.44 -10.79
N ILE A 92 8.53 4.22 -9.88
CA ILE A 92 7.22 3.96 -9.33
C ILE A 92 6.27 4.97 -9.92
N CYS A 93 5.40 4.56 -10.81
CA CYS A 93 4.51 5.47 -11.54
C CYS A 93 3.01 5.20 -11.35
N CYS A 94 2.65 4.19 -10.57
CA CYS A 94 1.25 3.95 -10.19
C CYS A 94 0.78 5.11 -9.30
N ASN A 95 -0.34 5.74 -9.63
CA ASN A 95 -0.84 6.92 -8.93
C ASN A 95 -1.00 6.71 -7.42
N SER A 96 -1.65 5.65 -7.01
CA SER A 96 -1.89 5.41 -5.59
C SER A 96 -0.60 5.11 -4.82
N SER A 97 0.33 4.37 -5.44
CA SER A 97 1.63 4.09 -4.83
C SER A 97 2.44 5.36 -4.67
N ALA A 98 2.53 6.16 -5.73
CA ALA A 98 3.27 7.42 -5.70
C ALA A 98 2.69 8.39 -4.68
N HIS A 99 1.37 8.56 -4.68
CA HIS A 99 0.69 9.43 -3.72
C HIS A 99 0.93 8.97 -2.29
N GLY A 100 0.76 7.67 -2.03
CA GLY A 100 0.95 7.12 -0.69
C GLY A 100 2.37 7.30 -0.18
N ILE A 101 3.36 7.02 -1.01
CA ILE A 101 4.78 7.16 -0.64
C ILE A 101 5.12 8.62 -0.34
N LEU A 102 4.76 9.53 -1.21
CA LEU A 102 5.07 10.96 -1.02
C LEU A 102 4.37 11.52 0.22
N ARG A 103 3.13 11.15 0.43
CA ARG A 103 2.38 11.61 1.59
C ARG A 103 2.93 11.06 2.89
N ALA A 104 3.24 9.77 2.93
CA ALA A 104 3.85 9.15 4.11
C ALA A 104 5.21 9.79 4.42
N ALA A 105 6.03 10.00 3.41
CA ALA A 105 7.34 10.63 3.57
C ALA A 105 7.22 12.03 4.19
N ARG A 106 6.28 12.83 3.70
CA ARG A 106 6.05 14.17 4.22
C ARG A 106 5.59 14.16 5.67
N MET A 107 4.70 13.23 6.01
CA MET A 107 4.23 13.09 7.40
C MET A 107 5.37 12.70 8.33
N LEU A 108 6.21 11.76 7.93
CA LEU A 108 7.32 11.29 8.74
C LEU A 108 8.40 12.36 8.95
N GLU A 109 8.62 13.22 7.98
CA GLU A 109 9.55 14.35 8.12
C GLU A 109 9.14 15.31 9.23
N LYS A 110 7.86 15.40 9.54
CA LYS A 110 7.32 16.35 10.51
C LYS A 110 7.28 15.80 11.94
N GLU A 111 7.72 14.59 12.12
CA GLU A 111 7.74 13.96 13.46
C GLU A 111 9.03 14.19 14.23
#